data_ece23dca4ab524b536c937eea31f8593
#
_entry.id   ece23dca4ab524b536c937eea31f8593
#
_cell.length_a   1.000
_cell.length_b   1.000
_cell.length_c   1.000
_cell.angle_alpha   90.00
_cell.angle_beta   90.00
_cell.angle_gamma   90.00
#
_symmetry.space_group_name_H-M   'P 1'
#
loop_
_entity.id
_entity.type
_entity.pdbx_description
1 polymer ?
#
loop_
_entity_poly.entity_id
_entity_poly.type
_entity_poly.pdbx_seq_one_letter_code
_entity_poly.pdbx_strand_id
1 'polypeptide(L)'
;MPLHVVSRLDKLMNRDIGGSKVLICGVSYRQDIGDTRYSPSELLVQKMISLGVNIVCHDPYVSYWDELGISLVKELPKANLFDAVVFAVPHQQYKTIDLVSWASGCNLLLDANSVLNKEQRKDLRDHNIRVESIGRGDGL
;
A
#
# COMPACT_ATOMS: atom_id res chain seq x y z
N MET A 1 -8.39 -7.78 9.48
CA MET A 1 -7.78 -6.55 8.92
C MET A 1 -7.29 -6.71 7.48
N PRO A 2 -6.41 -7.65 7.14
CA PRO A 2 -5.95 -7.76 5.75
C PRO A 2 -7.06 -8.04 4.74
N LEU A 3 -8.00 -8.91 5.06
CA LEU A 3 -9.11 -9.23 4.16
C LEU A 3 -10.06 -8.03 3.99
N HIS A 4 -10.14 -7.18 5.00
CA HIS A 4 -10.92 -5.96 4.92
C HIS A 4 -10.34 -4.99 3.89
N VAL A 5 -9.02 -4.95 3.77
CA VAL A 5 -8.34 -4.13 2.76
C VAL A 5 -8.73 -4.57 1.36
N VAL A 6 -8.75 -5.88 1.11
CA VAL A 6 -9.15 -6.43 -0.20
C VAL A 6 -10.59 -6.03 -0.54
N SER A 7 -11.50 -6.22 0.41
CA SER A 7 -12.90 -5.85 0.22
C SER A 7 -13.06 -4.36 -0.08
N ARG A 8 -12.29 -3.54 0.61
CA ARG A 8 -12.31 -2.09 0.40
C ARG A 8 -11.79 -1.71 -0.98
N LEU A 9 -10.73 -2.37 -1.43
CA LEU A 9 -10.19 -2.12 -2.78
C LEU A 9 -11.21 -2.44 -3.87
N ASP A 10 -11.91 -3.57 -3.76
CA ASP A 10 -12.96 -3.93 -4.72
C ASP A 10 -13.98 -2.82 -4.86
N LYS A 11 -14.44 -2.29 -3.71
CA LYS A 11 -15.44 -1.23 -3.70
C LYS A 11 -14.91 0.07 -4.30
N LEU A 12 -13.70 0.47 -3.89
CA LEU A 12 -13.13 1.73 -4.32
C LEU A 12 -12.78 1.74 -5.79
N MET A 13 -12.38 0.61 -6.33
CA MET A 13 -12.07 0.48 -7.75
C MET A 13 -13.32 0.24 -8.59
N ASN A 14 -14.43 -0.03 -7.94
CA ASN A 14 -15.73 -0.26 -8.60
C ASN A 14 -15.66 -1.37 -9.65
N ARG A 15 -14.87 -2.40 -9.37
CA ARG A 15 -14.71 -3.56 -10.24
C ARG A 15 -13.94 -4.66 -9.50
N ASP A 16 -13.95 -5.84 -10.09
CA ASP A 16 -13.11 -6.95 -9.60
C ASP A 16 -11.65 -6.55 -9.73
N ILE A 17 -10.87 -6.72 -8.65
CA ILE A 17 -9.47 -6.35 -8.66
C ILE A 17 -8.57 -7.35 -9.39
N GLY A 18 -9.10 -8.51 -9.78
CA GLY A 18 -8.33 -9.47 -10.55
C GLY A 18 -7.77 -8.84 -11.83
N GLY A 19 -6.50 -9.07 -12.11
CA GLY A 19 -5.80 -8.46 -13.24
C GLY A 19 -5.26 -7.06 -12.99
N SER A 20 -5.63 -6.43 -11.88
CA SER A 20 -5.10 -5.11 -11.51
C SER A 20 -3.65 -5.22 -11.08
N LYS A 21 -2.92 -4.11 -11.19
CA LYS A 21 -1.55 -4.00 -10.72
C LYS A 21 -1.52 -3.15 -9.46
N VAL A 22 -1.05 -3.72 -8.37
CA VAL A 22 -1.08 -3.07 -7.05
C VAL A 22 0.31 -3.05 -6.43
N LEU A 23 0.69 -1.89 -5.91
CA LEU A 23 1.93 -1.71 -5.15
C LEU A 23 1.63 -1.80 -3.66
N ILE A 24 2.32 -2.69 -2.96
CA ILE A 24 2.24 -2.81 -1.51
C ILE A 24 3.46 -2.12 -0.90
N CYS A 25 3.24 -1.09 -0.11
CA CYS A 25 4.30 -0.36 0.56
C CYS A 25 4.37 -0.80 2.02
N GLY A 26 5.36 -1.64 2.32
CA GLY A 26 5.58 -2.17 3.66
C GLY A 26 5.16 -3.62 3.81
N VAL A 27 6.13 -4.49 4.07
CA VAL A 27 5.88 -5.92 4.31
C VAL A 27 6.49 -6.36 5.64
N SER A 28 7.17 -5.46 6.35
CA SER A 28 7.76 -5.74 7.65
C SER A 28 6.69 -5.94 8.72
N TYR A 29 7.07 -6.57 9.83
CA TYR A 29 6.20 -6.75 10.97
C TYR A 29 5.70 -5.40 11.52
N ARG A 30 6.59 -4.40 11.61
CA ARG A 30 6.24 -3.05 12.05
C ARG A 30 7.23 -2.02 11.49
N GLN A 31 6.95 -0.74 11.76
CA GLN A 31 7.72 0.36 11.18
C GLN A 31 9.22 0.28 11.51
N ASP A 32 10.01 0.63 10.51
CA ASP A 32 11.46 0.84 10.61
C ASP A 32 12.24 -0.39 11.10
N ILE A 33 11.72 -1.59 10.86
CA ILE A 33 12.39 -2.86 11.12
C ILE A 33 12.31 -3.74 9.88
N GLY A 34 13.31 -4.60 9.67
CA GLY A 34 13.38 -5.50 8.52
C GLY A 34 12.87 -6.91 8.77
N ASP A 35 12.03 -7.13 9.77
CA ASP A 35 11.53 -8.45 10.14
C ASP A 35 10.17 -8.69 9.50
N THR A 36 10.07 -9.73 8.65
CA THR A 36 8.83 -10.06 7.94
C THR A 36 7.99 -11.12 8.66
N ARG A 37 8.49 -11.68 9.74
CA ARG A 37 7.72 -12.65 10.52
C ARG A 37 6.50 -11.95 11.12
N TYR A 38 5.34 -12.61 11.07
CA TYR A 38 4.08 -12.05 11.55
C TYR A 38 3.67 -10.75 10.85
N SER A 39 4.12 -10.55 9.61
CA SER A 39 3.78 -9.35 8.85
C SER A 39 2.26 -9.24 8.67
N PRO A 40 1.67 -8.06 8.96
CA PRO A 40 0.24 -7.86 8.70
C PRO A 40 -0.09 -7.88 7.22
N SER A 41 0.91 -7.74 6.35
CA SER A 41 0.70 -7.75 4.90
C SER A 41 0.65 -9.15 4.30
N GLU A 42 1.02 -10.18 5.05
CA GLU A 42 1.13 -11.54 4.52
C GLU A 42 -0.21 -12.06 4.01
N LEU A 43 -1.25 -12.04 4.85
CA LEU A 43 -2.57 -12.50 4.44
C LEU A 43 -3.16 -11.63 3.33
N LEU A 44 -2.92 -10.33 3.39
CA LEU A 44 -3.35 -9.40 2.37
C LEU A 44 -2.79 -9.79 1.00
N VAL A 45 -1.48 -9.97 0.91
CA VAL A 45 -0.83 -10.29 -0.36
C VAL A 45 -1.22 -11.67 -0.85
N GLN A 46 -1.28 -12.65 0.05
CA GLN A 46 -1.72 -14.00 -0.33
C GLN A 46 -3.12 -13.99 -0.93
N LYS A 47 -4.03 -13.24 -0.32
CA LYS A 47 -5.40 -13.13 -0.84
C LYS A 47 -5.43 -12.45 -2.20
N MET A 48 -4.70 -11.37 -2.36
CA MET A 48 -4.67 -10.63 -3.62
C MET A 48 -4.08 -11.49 -4.75
N ILE A 49 -3.02 -12.23 -4.47
CA ILE A 49 -2.43 -13.16 -5.45
C ILE A 49 -3.46 -14.21 -5.86
N SER A 50 -4.21 -14.74 -4.89
CA SER A 50 -5.24 -15.75 -5.18
C SER A 50 -6.36 -15.22 -6.05
N LEU A 51 -6.57 -13.90 -6.06
CA LEU A 51 -7.58 -13.24 -6.88
C LEU A 51 -7.05 -12.80 -8.26
N GLY A 52 -5.79 -13.11 -8.55
CA GLY A 52 -5.20 -12.75 -9.84
C GLY A 52 -4.63 -11.35 -9.92
N VAL A 53 -4.41 -10.70 -8.79
CA VAL A 53 -3.81 -9.36 -8.75
C VAL A 53 -2.31 -9.46 -9.03
N ASN A 54 -1.79 -8.55 -9.84
CA ASN A 54 -0.35 -8.43 -10.08
C ASN A 54 0.26 -7.57 -8.98
N ILE A 55 0.98 -8.20 -8.07
CA ILE A 55 1.53 -7.55 -6.88
C ILE A 55 2.99 -7.17 -7.10
N VAL A 56 3.33 -5.94 -6.73
CA VAL A 56 4.70 -5.49 -6.56
C VAL A 56 4.82 -5.03 -5.11
N CYS A 57 5.85 -5.50 -4.41
CA CYS A 57 6.07 -5.15 -3.01
C CYS A 57 7.33 -4.30 -2.87
N HIS A 58 7.26 -3.30 -2.01
CA HIS A 58 8.39 -2.47 -1.62
C HIS A 58 8.47 -2.38 -0.11
N ASP A 59 9.70 -2.39 0.42
CA ASP A 59 9.96 -2.13 1.84
C ASP A 59 11.40 -1.65 1.96
N PRO A 60 11.67 -0.51 2.61
CA PRO A 60 13.03 0.02 2.70
C PRO A 60 14.00 -0.87 3.50
N TYR A 61 13.47 -1.81 4.28
CA TYR A 61 14.27 -2.66 5.17
C TYR A 61 14.33 -4.12 4.74
N VAL A 62 13.62 -4.51 3.66
CA VAL A 62 13.49 -5.90 3.23
C VAL A 62 13.74 -6.01 1.73
N SER A 63 14.66 -6.88 1.32
CA SER A 63 14.91 -7.14 -0.10
C SER A 63 14.24 -8.43 -0.58
N TYR A 64 13.96 -9.35 0.33
CA TYR A 64 13.32 -10.61 0.00
C TYR A 64 12.37 -11.02 1.13
N TRP A 65 11.16 -11.42 0.75
CA TRP A 65 10.12 -11.83 1.70
C TRP A 65 10.08 -13.35 1.78
N ASP A 66 10.76 -13.90 2.77
CA ASP A 66 10.96 -15.35 2.90
C ASP A 66 9.66 -16.13 2.99
N GLU A 67 8.69 -15.65 3.76
CA GLU A 67 7.43 -16.34 3.99
C GLU A 67 6.62 -16.55 2.72
N LEU A 68 6.74 -15.66 1.76
CA LEU A 68 6.00 -15.71 0.50
C LEU A 68 6.89 -16.00 -0.71
N GLY A 69 8.20 -16.04 -0.54
CA GLY A 69 9.13 -16.27 -1.65
C GLY A 69 9.10 -15.14 -2.68
N ILE A 70 8.92 -13.90 -2.25
CA ILE A 70 8.78 -12.74 -3.13
C ILE A 70 10.00 -11.83 -3.00
N SER A 71 10.60 -11.48 -4.15
CA SER A 71 11.64 -10.45 -4.18
C SER A 71 10.98 -9.08 -4.20
N LEU A 72 11.49 -8.15 -3.38
CA LEU A 72 10.97 -6.80 -3.33
C LEU A 72 11.76 -5.89 -4.26
N VAL A 73 11.11 -4.84 -4.77
CA VAL A 73 11.80 -3.83 -5.55
C VAL A 73 12.66 -2.96 -4.62
N LYS A 74 13.85 -2.62 -5.06
CA LYS A 74 14.80 -1.88 -4.23
C LYS A 74 14.40 -0.43 -4.04
N GLU A 75 13.93 0.19 -5.12
CA GLU A 75 13.53 1.58 -5.09
C GLU A 75 12.01 1.69 -5.18
N LEU A 76 11.45 2.70 -4.52
CA LEU A 76 10.01 2.91 -4.54
C LEU A 76 9.56 3.33 -5.95
N PRO A 77 8.75 2.50 -6.63
CA PRO A 77 8.30 2.85 -7.99
C PRO A 77 7.31 4.02 -7.95
N LYS A 78 7.15 4.69 -9.06
CA LYS A 78 6.15 5.74 -9.19
C LYS A 78 4.74 5.18 -9.02
N ALA A 79 3.91 5.89 -8.27
CA ALA A 79 2.55 5.44 -7.97
C ALA A 79 1.66 5.30 -9.21
N ASN A 80 1.89 6.13 -10.23
CA ASN A 80 1.07 6.12 -11.43
C ASN A 80 1.26 4.89 -12.33
N LEU A 81 2.24 4.04 -12.00
CA LEU A 81 2.44 2.76 -12.72
C LEU A 81 1.46 1.68 -12.25
N PHE A 82 0.68 1.96 -11.24
CA PHE A 82 -0.19 0.97 -10.60
C PHE A 82 -1.65 1.42 -10.63
N ASP A 83 -2.56 0.45 -10.58
CA ASP A 83 -3.99 0.74 -10.43
C ASP A 83 -4.31 1.20 -9.02
N ALA A 84 -3.58 0.71 -8.04
CA ALA A 84 -3.71 1.14 -6.65
C ALA A 84 -2.40 0.98 -5.92
N VAL A 85 -2.22 1.79 -4.87
CA VAL A 85 -1.09 1.68 -3.94
C VAL A 85 -1.64 1.51 -2.54
N VAL A 86 -1.12 0.53 -1.80
CA VAL A 86 -1.52 0.28 -0.42
C VAL A 86 -0.35 0.58 0.51
N PHE A 87 -0.56 1.50 1.43
CA PHE A 87 0.40 1.76 2.51
C PHE A 87 0.04 0.84 3.68
N ALA A 88 0.88 -0.17 3.93
CA ALA A 88 0.59 -1.20 4.93
C ALA A 88 1.44 -1.10 6.19
N VAL A 89 2.63 -0.52 6.12
CA VAL A 89 3.52 -0.33 7.28
C VAL A 89 4.02 1.11 7.28
N PRO A 90 3.96 1.81 8.44
CA PRO A 90 4.28 3.24 8.50
C PRO A 90 5.79 3.51 8.59
N HIS A 91 6.56 3.00 7.63
CA HIS A 91 7.99 3.30 7.56
C HIS A 91 8.22 4.79 7.34
N GLN A 92 9.29 5.30 7.93
CA GLN A 92 9.62 6.72 7.86
C GLN A 92 9.79 7.20 6.42
N GLN A 93 10.35 6.37 5.54
CA GLN A 93 10.55 6.73 4.15
C GLN A 93 9.24 7.17 3.48
N TYR A 94 8.14 6.47 3.75
CA TYR A 94 6.85 6.80 3.11
C TYR A 94 6.28 8.12 3.61
N LYS A 95 6.69 8.56 4.78
CA LYS A 95 6.19 9.80 5.38
C LYS A 95 6.99 11.03 4.95
N THR A 96 8.20 10.83 4.45
CA THR A 96 9.15 11.93 4.20
C THR A 96 9.39 12.22 2.73
N ILE A 97 8.94 11.36 1.82
CA ILE A 97 9.05 11.63 0.38
C ILE A 97 8.11 12.76 -0.01
N ASP A 98 8.34 13.36 -1.16
CA ASP A 98 7.41 14.33 -1.75
C ASP A 98 6.20 13.56 -2.30
N LEU A 99 5.20 13.38 -1.46
CA LEU A 99 4.04 12.54 -1.77
C LEU A 99 3.26 13.04 -2.98
N VAL A 100 3.05 14.35 -3.09
CA VAL A 100 2.30 14.91 -4.20
C VAL A 100 2.99 14.64 -5.53
N SER A 101 4.30 14.85 -5.56
CA SER A 101 5.09 14.59 -6.78
C SER A 101 5.11 13.10 -7.11
N TRP A 102 5.36 12.26 -6.10
CA TRP A 102 5.44 10.81 -6.29
C TRP A 102 4.11 10.20 -6.74
N ALA A 103 3.00 10.70 -6.18
CA ALA A 103 1.67 10.16 -6.44
C ALA A 103 0.95 10.84 -7.62
N SER A 104 1.60 11.77 -8.29
CA SER A 104 0.98 12.46 -9.42
C SER A 104 0.53 11.47 -10.50
N GLY A 105 -0.74 11.56 -10.88
CA GLY A 105 -1.33 10.63 -11.85
C GLY A 105 -1.75 9.28 -11.27
N CYS A 106 -1.64 9.10 -9.96
CA CYS A 106 -2.05 7.87 -9.30
C CYS A 106 -3.57 7.74 -9.29
N ASN A 107 -4.08 6.53 -9.51
CA ASN A 107 -5.52 6.26 -9.51
C ASN A 107 -6.10 6.19 -8.11
N LEU A 108 -5.37 5.56 -7.17
CA LEU A 108 -5.87 5.35 -5.81
C LEU A 108 -4.72 5.08 -4.85
N LEU A 109 -4.67 5.83 -3.76
CA LEU A 109 -3.81 5.53 -2.61
C LEU A 109 -4.71 5.05 -1.47
N LEU A 110 -4.45 3.85 -0.95
CA LEU A 110 -5.17 3.32 0.18
C LEU A 110 -4.25 3.23 1.38
N ASP A 111 -4.54 4.03 2.40
CA ASP A 111 -3.77 4.01 3.65
C ASP A 111 -4.41 3.00 4.61
N ALA A 112 -3.80 1.83 4.73
CA ALA A 112 -4.34 0.73 5.51
C ALA A 112 -3.83 0.71 6.96
N ASN A 113 -2.94 1.61 7.35
CA ASN A 113 -2.34 1.56 8.68
C ASN A 113 -1.92 2.95 9.20
N SER A 114 -2.70 3.96 8.90
CA SER A 114 -2.45 5.34 9.37
C SER A 114 -1.02 5.80 9.07
N VAL A 115 -0.54 5.48 7.89
CA VAL A 115 0.81 5.86 7.47
C VAL A 115 0.90 7.35 7.20
N LEU A 116 -0.14 7.92 6.62
CA LEU A 116 -0.21 9.34 6.29
C LEU A 116 -1.00 10.10 7.34
N ASN A 117 -0.54 11.30 7.69
CA ASN A 117 -1.28 12.14 8.59
C ASN A 117 -2.38 12.91 7.85
N LYS A 118 -3.18 13.65 8.62
CA LYS A 118 -4.34 14.38 8.10
C LYS A 118 -3.93 15.44 7.06
N GLU A 119 -2.84 16.15 7.33
CA GLU A 119 -2.33 17.18 6.42
C GLU A 119 -1.85 16.59 5.11
N GLN A 120 -1.17 15.47 5.17
CA GLN A 120 -0.68 14.77 3.96
C GLN A 120 -1.84 14.30 3.11
N ARG A 121 -2.88 13.73 3.73
CA ARG A 121 -4.07 13.29 2.99
C ARG A 121 -4.79 14.46 2.33
N LYS A 122 -4.92 15.58 3.06
CA LYS A 122 -5.55 16.79 2.52
C LYS A 122 -4.76 17.34 1.34
N ASP A 123 -3.45 17.42 1.47
CA ASP A 123 -2.58 17.93 0.41
C ASP A 123 -2.69 17.09 -0.87
N LEU A 124 -2.71 15.78 -0.73
CA LEU A 124 -2.90 14.89 -1.88
C LEU A 124 -4.26 15.09 -2.55
N ARG A 125 -5.33 15.21 -1.76
CA ARG A 125 -6.67 15.44 -2.30
C ARG A 125 -6.77 16.79 -2.99
N ASP A 126 -6.10 17.81 -2.46
CA ASP A 126 -6.08 19.14 -3.08
C ASP A 126 -5.39 19.14 -4.45
N HIS A 127 -4.57 18.13 -4.71
CA HIS A 127 -3.92 17.91 -6.01
C HIS A 127 -4.61 16.84 -6.84
N ASN A 128 -5.88 16.56 -6.55
CA ASN A 128 -6.70 15.61 -7.29
C ASN A 128 -6.21 14.16 -7.23
N ILE A 129 -5.52 13.80 -6.15
CA ILE A 129 -5.09 12.43 -5.92
C ILE A 129 -6.09 11.78 -4.96
N ARG A 130 -6.65 10.66 -5.37
CA ARG A 130 -7.63 9.96 -4.56
C ARG A 130 -6.94 9.21 -3.43
N VAL A 131 -7.25 9.58 -2.19
CA VAL A 131 -6.69 8.96 -0.98
C VAL A 131 -7.83 8.48 -0.10
N GLU A 132 -7.78 7.20 0.27
CA GLU A 132 -8.76 6.60 1.18
C GLU A 132 -8.02 5.97 2.35
N SER A 133 -8.68 5.88 3.50
CA SER A 133 -8.11 5.31 4.72
C SER A 133 -8.98 4.18 5.25
N ILE A 134 -8.35 3.23 5.94
CA ILE A 134 -9.04 2.10 6.56
C ILE A 134 -8.64 2.01 8.03
N GLY A 135 -9.61 1.67 8.87
CA GLY A 135 -9.39 1.32 10.27
C GLY A 135 -9.38 2.52 11.18
N ARG A 136 -9.24 2.30 12.44
CA ARG A 136 -9.02 3.23 13.55
C ARG A 136 -9.83 4.52 13.60
N GLY A 137 -10.89 4.62 12.90
CA GLY A 137 -11.68 5.82 12.91
C GLY A 137 -11.19 6.92 12.00
N ASP A 138 -10.07 6.73 11.35
CA ASP A 138 -9.59 7.69 10.36
C ASP A 138 -10.50 7.70 9.16
N GLY A 139 -10.86 8.88 8.72
CA GLY A 139 -11.77 9.00 7.60
C GLY A 139 -13.22 8.78 7.96
N LEU A 140 -13.48 8.58 9.21
CA LEU A 140 -14.84 8.50 9.73
C LEU A 140 -15.37 9.87 10.05
#